data_4ea5bf47b0a9d6b07c28e52f035d1328
#
_entry.id   4ea5bf47b0a9d6b07c28e52f035d1328
#
_cell.length_a   1.000
_cell.length_b   1.000
_cell.length_c   1.000
_cell.angle_alpha   90.00
_cell.angle_beta   90.00
_cell.angle_gamma   90.00
#
_symmetry.space_group_name_H-M   'P 1'
#
loop_
_entity.id
_entity.type
_entity.pdbx_description
1 polymer ?
#
loop_
_entity_poly.entity_id
_entity_poly.type
_entity_poly.pdbx_seq_one_letter_code
_entity_poly.pdbx_strand_id
1 'polypeptide(L)'
;EPHDAYVDDMVLAEGLHRFEQAVTMNVTRVESSWAGLRTFAPDRTPVAGFDPAAEGFFWLAGQGGYGMQTAPALSALSAAMVEGRTPPAETEGLIGALSPDRF
;
A
#
# COMPACT_ATOMS: atom_id res chain seq x y z
N GLU A 1 2.57 13.21 10.77
CA GLU A 1 3.99 13.46 11.06
C GLU A 1 4.72 12.14 11.28
N PRO A 2 6.00 12.03 10.87
CA PRO A 2 6.81 10.85 11.16
C PRO A 2 6.93 10.65 12.68
N HIS A 3 6.76 9.41 13.14
CA HIS A 3 6.92 9.04 14.54
C HIS A 3 7.37 7.59 14.64
N ASP A 4 7.86 7.18 15.81
CA ASP A 4 8.21 5.79 16.07
C ASP A 4 6.98 4.90 16.05
N ALA A 5 7.13 3.69 15.50
CA ALA A 5 6.09 2.69 15.53
C ALA A 5 6.05 2.03 16.91
N TYR A 6 4.86 1.95 17.49
CA TYR A 6 4.61 1.22 18.74
C TYR A 6 3.32 0.41 18.64
N VAL A 7 3.23 -0.64 19.42
CA VAL A 7 2.01 -1.45 19.52
C VAL A 7 1.04 -0.74 20.45
N ASP A 8 -0.16 -0.49 19.95
CA ASP A 8 -1.28 0.00 20.77
C ASP A 8 -2.01 -1.22 21.33
N ASP A 9 -2.00 -1.35 22.66
CA ASP A 9 -2.59 -2.49 23.36
C ASP A 9 -4.11 -2.58 23.19
N MET A 10 -4.80 -1.44 23.04
CA MET A 10 -6.25 -1.44 22.80
C MET A 10 -6.58 -1.93 21.38
N VAL A 11 -5.82 -1.50 20.39
CA VAL A 11 -5.97 -1.97 19.00
C VAL A 11 -5.67 -3.47 18.90
N LEU A 12 -4.64 -3.93 19.61
CA LEU A 12 -4.30 -5.36 19.68
C LEU A 12 -5.44 -6.15 20.34
N ALA A 13 -5.95 -5.70 21.47
CA ALA A 13 -7.06 -6.37 22.17
C ALA A 13 -8.33 -6.43 21.33
N GLU A 14 -8.67 -5.34 20.62
CA GLU A 14 -9.82 -5.34 19.69
C GLU A 14 -9.60 -6.32 18.52
N GLY A 15 -8.41 -6.36 17.96
CA GLY A 15 -8.07 -7.32 16.91
C GLY A 15 -8.21 -8.76 17.36
N LEU A 16 -7.72 -9.09 18.54
CA LEU A 16 -7.86 -10.42 19.15
C LEU A 16 -9.34 -10.78 19.40
N HIS A 17 -10.11 -9.85 19.93
CA HIS A 17 -11.54 -10.06 20.15
C HIS A 17 -12.28 -10.35 18.84
N ARG A 18 -12.02 -9.58 17.78
CA ARG A 18 -12.62 -9.83 16.46
C ARG A 18 -12.18 -11.16 15.86
N PHE A 19 -10.93 -11.54 16.05
CA PHE A 19 -10.43 -12.84 15.62
C PHE A 19 -11.19 -13.99 16.31
N GLU A 20 -11.33 -13.95 17.64
CA GLU A 20 -12.05 -14.99 18.40
C GLU A 20 -13.53 -15.09 18.04
N GLN A 21 -14.15 -13.99 17.58
CA GLN A 21 -15.52 -14.03 17.05
C GLN A 21 -15.62 -14.71 15.67
N ALA A 22 -14.55 -14.72 14.91
CA ALA A 22 -14.52 -15.29 13.54
C ALA A 22 -14.10 -16.75 13.50
N VAL A 23 -13.53 -17.29 14.59
CA VAL A 23 -13.01 -18.66 14.65
C VAL A 23 -13.48 -19.38 15.92
N THR A 24 -13.28 -20.69 15.96
CA THR A 24 -13.63 -21.50 17.13
C THR A 24 -12.48 -21.69 18.13
N MET A 25 -11.33 -21.02 17.87
CA MET A 25 -10.14 -21.09 18.71
C MET A 25 -10.08 -19.88 19.65
N ASN A 26 -9.63 -20.12 20.89
CA ASN A 26 -9.36 -19.07 21.82
C ASN A 26 -7.87 -18.70 21.82
N VAL A 27 -7.55 -17.42 21.88
CA VAL A 27 -6.18 -16.94 22.05
C VAL A 27 -5.82 -16.97 23.52
N THR A 28 -4.95 -17.90 23.93
CA THR A 28 -4.57 -18.05 25.35
C THR A 28 -3.49 -17.05 25.78
N ARG A 29 -2.63 -16.63 24.84
CA ARG A 29 -1.62 -15.58 25.09
C ARG A 29 -1.10 -14.99 23.79
N VAL A 30 -0.65 -13.76 23.83
CA VAL A 30 0.16 -13.14 22.78
C VAL A 30 1.63 -13.46 23.05
N GLU A 31 2.30 -14.09 22.11
CA GLU A 31 3.73 -14.44 22.26
C GLU A 31 4.66 -13.32 21.78
N SER A 32 4.24 -12.60 20.74
CA SER A 32 4.95 -11.43 20.22
C SER A 32 3.99 -10.46 19.55
N SER A 33 4.32 -9.19 19.59
CA SER A 33 3.61 -8.12 18.89
C SER A 33 4.60 -7.10 18.36
N TRP A 34 4.26 -6.51 17.23
CA TRP A 34 5.06 -5.43 16.63
C TRP A 34 4.15 -4.48 15.87
N ALA A 35 4.63 -3.27 15.65
CA ALA A 35 3.99 -2.30 14.78
C ALA A 35 4.94 -1.87 13.68
N GLY A 36 4.39 -1.38 12.58
CA GLY A 36 5.15 -0.82 11.48
C GLY A 36 4.42 0.35 10.86
N LEU A 37 5.19 1.31 10.37
CA LEU A 37 4.65 2.44 9.64
C LEU A 37 4.34 2.05 8.19
N ARG A 38 3.34 2.70 7.63
CA ARG A 38 2.98 2.59 6.21
C ARG A 38 2.92 3.98 5.61
N THR A 39 3.42 4.10 4.39
CA THR A 39 3.37 5.34 3.63
C THR A 39 2.11 5.38 2.77
N PHE A 40 1.35 6.46 2.89
CA PHE A 40 0.16 6.72 2.10
C PHE A 40 0.30 8.05 1.37
N ALA A 41 -0.20 8.12 0.15
CA ALA A 41 -0.53 9.39 -0.48
C ALA A 41 -1.74 10.04 0.23
N PRO A 42 -1.99 11.35 0.07
CA PRO A 42 -3.11 12.05 0.74
C PRO A 42 -4.47 11.41 0.49
N ASP A 43 -4.70 10.89 -0.70
CA ASP A 43 -5.93 10.20 -1.13
C ASP A 43 -5.92 8.70 -0.84
N ARG A 44 -4.85 8.19 -0.22
CA ARG A 44 -4.61 6.76 0.08
C ARG A 44 -4.53 5.84 -1.14
N THR A 45 -4.45 6.39 -2.34
CA THR A 45 -4.21 5.64 -3.58
C THR A 45 -2.71 5.58 -3.86
N PRO A 46 -2.14 4.45 -4.28
CA PRO A 46 -0.73 4.39 -4.67
C PRO A 46 -0.37 5.42 -5.74
N VAL A 47 0.87 5.81 -5.79
CA VAL A 47 1.42 6.71 -6.82
C VAL A 47 2.33 5.90 -7.73
N ALA A 48 2.02 5.90 -9.04
CA ALA A 48 2.85 5.31 -10.08
C ALA A 48 2.81 6.19 -11.32
N GLY A 49 3.96 6.75 -11.70
CA GLY A 49 4.05 7.64 -12.86
C GLY A 49 5.28 8.50 -12.84
N PHE A 50 5.58 9.11 -13.99
CA PHE A 50 6.66 10.07 -14.11
C PHE A 50 6.29 11.38 -13.39
N ASP A 51 7.28 11.97 -12.75
CA ASP A 51 7.14 13.27 -12.10
C ASP A 51 7.03 14.38 -13.17
N PRO A 52 6.00 15.24 -13.11
CA PRO A 52 5.83 16.30 -14.12
C PRO A 52 6.90 17.40 -14.03
N ALA A 53 7.54 17.56 -12.88
CA ALA A 53 8.54 18.59 -12.63
C ALA A 53 9.99 18.08 -12.73
N ALA A 54 10.19 16.75 -12.76
CA ALA A 54 11.52 16.12 -12.77
C ALA A 54 11.64 15.10 -13.91
N GLU A 55 12.22 15.52 -15.04
CA GLU A 55 12.39 14.66 -16.20
C GLU A 55 13.15 13.37 -15.85
N GLY A 56 12.60 12.22 -16.26
CA GLY A 56 13.18 10.89 -16.03
C GLY A 56 12.97 10.33 -14.62
N PHE A 57 12.36 11.08 -13.70
CA PHE A 57 12.04 10.58 -12.37
C PHE A 57 10.67 9.87 -12.36
N PHE A 58 10.65 8.62 -11.90
CA PHE A 58 9.43 7.81 -11.82
C PHE A 58 9.08 7.52 -10.36
N TRP A 59 7.86 7.85 -9.97
CA TRP A 59 7.28 7.52 -8.66
C TRP A 59 6.73 6.10 -8.67
N LEU A 60 7.07 5.33 -7.64
CA LEU A 60 6.38 4.10 -7.26
C LEU A 60 6.33 4.07 -5.74
N ALA A 61 5.29 4.65 -5.18
CA ALA A 61 5.20 4.95 -3.75
C ALA A 61 3.76 4.86 -3.22
N GLY A 62 3.60 5.03 -1.92
CA GLY A 62 2.29 5.14 -1.29
C GLY A 62 1.46 3.86 -1.30
N GLN A 63 2.08 2.67 -1.37
CA GLN A 63 1.35 1.39 -1.39
C GLN A 63 0.57 1.10 -0.09
N GLY A 64 0.80 1.86 0.97
CA GLY A 64 0.08 1.72 2.23
C GLY A 64 0.10 0.30 2.79
N GLY A 65 -1.05 -0.22 3.16
CA GLY A 65 -1.24 -1.59 3.61
C GLY A 65 -1.46 -2.62 2.49
N TYR A 66 -1.49 -2.20 1.23
CA TYR A 66 -1.93 -3.02 0.08
C TYR A 66 -0.78 -3.49 -0.83
N GLY A 67 0.47 -3.18 -0.48
CA GLY A 67 1.63 -3.41 -1.34
C GLY A 67 1.74 -4.85 -1.83
N MET A 68 1.56 -5.84 -0.96
CA MET A 68 1.67 -7.25 -1.34
C MET A 68 0.60 -7.69 -2.34
N GLN A 69 -0.65 -7.30 -2.14
CA GLN A 69 -1.74 -7.71 -3.04
C GLN A 69 -1.76 -6.93 -4.36
N THR A 70 -1.25 -5.69 -4.37
CA THR A 70 -1.20 -4.86 -5.59
C THR A 70 0.10 -5.04 -6.38
N ALA A 71 1.14 -5.61 -5.79
CA ALA A 71 2.46 -5.74 -6.38
C ALA A 71 2.46 -6.34 -7.81
N PRO A 72 1.75 -7.44 -8.13
CA PRO A 72 1.81 -8.01 -9.46
C PRO A 72 1.33 -7.04 -10.55
N ALA A 73 0.15 -6.46 -10.38
CA ALA A 73 -0.44 -5.55 -11.35
C ALA A 73 0.30 -4.20 -11.40
N LEU A 74 0.64 -3.65 -10.23
CA LEU A 74 1.34 -2.36 -10.15
C LEU A 74 2.76 -2.43 -10.72
N SER A 75 3.46 -3.55 -10.53
CA SER A 75 4.79 -3.78 -11.12
C SER A 75 4.72 -3.90 -12.64
N ALA A 76 3.76 -4.67 -13.18
CA ALA A 76 3.58 -4.82 -14.61
C ALA A 76 3.24 -3.48 -15.29
N LEU A 77 2.35 -2.69 -14.68
CA LEU A 77 2.02 -1.34 -15.14
C LEU A 77 3.25 -0.44 -15.12
N SER A 78 3.95 -0.36 -13.97
CA SER A 78 5.12 0.52 -13.81
C SER A 78 6.24 0.16 -14.80
N ALA A 79 6.53 -1.13 -14.98
CA ALA A 79 7.52 -1.58 -15.94
C ALA A 79 7.13 -1.18 -17.37
N ALA A 80 5.88 -1.37 -17.78
CA ALA A 80 5.40 -0.97 -19.09
C ALA A 80 5.55 0.55 -19.30
N MET A 81 5.19 1.37 -18.30
CA MET A 81 5.33 2.83 -18.38
C MET A 81 6.80 3.25 -18.51
N VAL A 82 7.69 2.69 -17.70
CA VAL A 82 9.14 3.03 -17.71
C VAL A 82 9.80 2.60 -19.02
N GLU A 83 9.40 1.48 -19.58
CA GLU A 83 9.93 0.96 -20.85
C GLU A 83 9.23 1.54 -22.10
N GLY A 84 8.23 2.40 -21.93
CA GLY A 84 7.44 2.94 -23.04
C GLY A 84 6.62 1.89 -23.78
N ARG A 85 6.26 0.80 -23.12
CA ARG A 85 5.41 -0.28 -23.67
C ARG A 85 3.94 -0.01 -23.36
N THR A 86 3.06 -0.64 -24.14
CA THR A 86 1.62 -0.63 -23.84
C THR A 86 1.37 -1.33 -22.48
N PRO A 87 0.70 -0.67 -21.54
CA PRO A 87 0.31 -1.28 -20.27
C PRO A 87 -0.65 -2.46 -20.47
N PRO A 88 -0.72 -3.39 -19.49
CA PRO A 88 -1.75 -4.41 -19.48
C PRO A 88 -3.15 -3.79 -19.55
N ALA A 89 -4.04 -4.35 -20.36
CA ALA A 89 -5.37 -3.78 -20.65
C ALA A 89 -6.20 -3.54 -19.38
N GLU A 90 -6.06 -4.43 -18.38
CA GLU A 90 -6.75 -4.33 -17.10
C GLU A 90 -6.24 -3.18 -16.21
N THR A 91 -5.07 -2.62 -16.50
CA THR A 91 -4.45 -1.53 -15.72
C THR A 91 -4.42 -0.20 -16.45
N GLU A 92 -4.66 -0.18 -17.76
CA GLU A 92 -4.58 1.02 -18.59
C GLU A 92 -5.49 2.14 -18.08
N GLY A 93 -6.71 1.81 -17.68
CA GLY A 93 -7.69 2.76 -17.13
C GLY A 93 -7.31 3.35 -15.76
N LEU A 94 -6.28 2.80 -15.09
CA LEU A 94 -5.82 3.24 -13.77
C LEU A 94 -4.71 4.29 -13.82
N ILE A 95 -4.10 4.53 -14.99
CA ILE A 95 -2.93 5.41 -15.13
C ILE A 95 -3.20 6.80 -14.55
N GLY A 96 -4.32 7.41 -14.92
CA GLY A 96 -4.68 8.73 -14.39
C GLY A 96 -4.92 8.77 -12.89
N ALA A 97 -5.54 7.72 -12.34
CA ALA A 97 -5.80 7.60 -10.91
C ALA A 97 -4.54 7.34 -10.09
N LEU A 98 -3.48 6.82 -10.71
CA LEU A 98 -2.19 6.54 -10.08
C LEU A 98 -1.16 7.64 -10.34
N SER A 99 -1.41 8.55 -11.28
CA SER A 99 -0.48 9.61 -11.67
C SER A 99 -0.12 10.53 -10.50
N PRO A 100 1.16 10.95 -10.36
CA PRO A 100 1.55 12.01 -9.44
C PRO A 100 0.90 13.36 -9.76
N ASP A 101 0.46 13.60 -11.00
CA ASP A 101 -0.19 14.85 -11.43
C ASP A 101 -1.55 15.12 -10.77
N ARG A 102 -2.09 14.15 -10.04
CA ARG A 102 -3.40 14.28 -9.40
C ARG A 102 -3.39 15.10 -8.09
N PHE A 103 -2.22 15.57 -7.68
CA PHE A 103 -2.03 16.37 -6.46
C PHE A 103 -1.72 17.84 -6.73
#